data_08b4bf5ee0a9a5c3ab0ffc71f3a6a16c
#
_entry.id   08b4bf5ee0a9a5c3ab0ffc71f3a6a16c
#
_cell.length_a   1.000
_cell.length_b   1.000
_cell.length_c   1.000
_cell.angle_alpha   90.00
_cell.angle_beta   90.00
_cell.angle_gamma   90.00
#
_symmetry.space_group_name_H-M   'P 1'
#
loop_
_entity.id
_entity.type
_entity.pdbx_description
1 polymer ?
#
loop_
_entity_poly.entity_id
_entity_poly.type
_entity_poly.pdbx_seq_one_letter_code
_entity_poly.pdbx_strand_id
1 'polypeptide(L)'
;MALRPHRLRTLILAAAIMVAGGWAPACARDHDDARRAVEAGEIRPLADILNAVKSKLPGDVVGVKLEREAGVWIYEFRVIDDKGRLFEIHVDARSGEVERAREK
;
A
#
# COMPACT_ATOMS: atom_id res chain seq x y z
N MET A 1 -32.71 -34.05 -17.09
CA MET A 1 -33.02 -32.65 -16.73
C MET A 1 -32.24 -32.17 -15.52
N ALA A 2 -32.03 -32.98 -14.55
CA ALA A 2 -31.27 -32.59 -13.36
C ALA A 2 -29.80 -32.26 -13.61
N LEU A 3 -29.25 -32.67 -14.74
CA LEU A 3 -27.84 -32.44 -15.07
C LEU A 3 -27.51 -31.01 -15.52
N ARG A 4 -28.48 -30.28 -16.01
CA ARG A 4 -28.24 -28.96 -16.55
C ARG A 4 -27.70 -27.94 -15.55
N PRO A 5 -28.21 -27.85 -14.33
CA PRO A 5 -27.66 -26.91 -13.34
C PRO A 5 -26.21 -27.16 -12.99
N HIS A 6 -25.76 -28.40 -13.00
CA HIS A 6 -24.39 -28.75 -12.69
C HIS A 6 -23.39 -28.24 -13.70
N ARG A 7 -23.76 -28.23 -14.99
CA ARG A 7 -22.89 -27.74 -16.05
C ARG A 7 -22.62 -26.26 -15.92
N LEU A 8 -23.64 -25.48 -15.58
CA LEU A 8 -23.51 -24.04 -15.39
C LEU A 8 -22.56 -23.71 -14.23
N ARG A 9 -22.64 -24.44 -13.15
CA ARG A 9 -21.76 -24.25 -11.98
C ARG A 9 -20.31 -24.45 -12.34
N THR A 10 -20.02 -25.46 -13.13
CA THR A 10 -18.65 -25.74 -13.55
C THR A 10 -18.05 -24.62 -14.38
N LEU A 11 -18.82 -24.02 -15.28
CA LEU A 11 -18.36 -22.92 -16.11
C LEU A 11 -18.02 -21.67 -15.29
N ILE A 12 -18.82 -21.37 -14.27
CA ILE A 12 -18.59 -20.22 -13.41
C ILE A 12 -17.29 -20.36 -12.64
N LEU A 13 -16.99 -21.55 -12.11
CA LEU A 13 -15.76 -21.80 -11.40
C LEU A 13 -14.52 -21.62 -12.26
N ALA A 14 -14.57 -22.05 -13.52
CA ALA A 14 -13.46 -21.90 -14.44
C ALA A 14 -13.15 -20.43 -14.72
N ALA A 15 -14.16 -19.60 -14.87
CA ALA A 15 -13.97 -18.18 -15.10
C ALA A 15 -13.30 -17.49 -13.90
N ALA A 16 -13.69 -17.85 -12.68
CA ALA A 16 -13.11 -17.27 -11.47
C ALA A 16 -11.61 -17.56 -11.35
N ILE A 17 -11.18 -18.77 -11.70
CA ILE A 17 -9.78 -19.16 -11.65
C ILE A 17 -8.94 -18.33 -12.63
N MET A 18 -9.43 -18.08 -13.81
CA MET A 18 -8.72 -17.30 -14.82
C MET A 18 -8.50 -15.85 -14.38
N VAL A 19 -9.47 -15.24 -13.76
CA VAL A 19 -9.36 -13.86 -13.28
C VAL A 19 -8.29 -13.75 -12.20
N ALA A 20 -8.26 -14.67 -11.24
CA ALA A 20 -7.28 -14.66 -10.17
C ALA A 20 -5.84 -14.77 -10.69
N GLY A 21 -5.60 -15.58 -11.71
CA GLY A 21 -4.26 -15.79 -12.27
C GLY A 21 -3.68 -14.58 -12.98
N GLY A 22 -4.51 -13.68 -13.50
CA GLY A 22 -4.03 -12.52 -14.27
C GLY A 22 -3.49 -11.37 -13.43
N TRP A 23 -3.74 -11.33 -12.13
CA TRP A 23 -3.38 -10.19 -11.27
C TRP A 23 -2.09 -10.40 -10.48
N ALA A 24 -1.74 -11.63 -10.15
CA ALA A 24 -0.64 -11.95 -9.25
C ALA A 24 0.74 -11.43 -9.69
N PRO A 25 1.17 -11.48 -10.97
CA PRO A 25 2.55 -11.12 -11.35
C PRO A 25 2.92 -9.66 -11.13
N ALA A 26 2.00 -8.72 -11.38
CA ALA A 26 2.29 -7.29 -11.24
C ALA A 26 2.50 -6.90 -9.78
N CYS A 27 1.64 -7.39 -8.86
CA CYS A 27 1.75 -7.14 -7.44
C CYS A 27 3.02 -7.74 -6.85
N ALA A 28 3.45 -8.89 -7.34
CA ALA A 28 4.65 -9.57 -6.85
C ALA A 28 5.92 -8.75 -7.10
N ARG A 29 6.02 -8.07 -8.24
CA ARG A 29 7.20 -7.24 -8.56
C ARG A 29 7.36 -6.07 -7.61
N ASP A 30 6.29 -5.35 -7.35
CA ASP A 30 6.32 -4.18 -6.47
C ASP A 30 6.70 -4.57 -5.06
N HIS A 31 6.16 -5.68 -4.56
CA HIS A 31 6.50 -6.18 -3.24
C HIS A 31 7.96 -6.65 -3.16
N ASP A 32 8.47 -7.29 -4.21
CA ASP A 32 9.85 -7.75 -4.27
C ASP A 32 10.83 -6.57 -4.28
N ASP A 33 10.54 -5.54 -5.05
CA ASP A 33 11.38 -4.34 -5.13
C ASP A 33 11.42 -3.62 -3.77
N ALA A 34 10.27 -3.48 -3.11
CA ALA A 34 10.19 -2.87 -1.79
C ALA A 34 10.98 -3.66 -0.75
N ARG A 35 10.87 -4.99 -0.76
CA ARG A 35 11.59 -5.85 0.16
C ARG A 35 13.10 -5.74 -0.04
N ARG A 36 13.56 -5.77 -1.28
CA ARG A 36 14.99 -5.59 -1.59
C ARG A 36 15.51 -4.25 -1.12
N ALA A 37 14.71 -3.20 -1.27
CA ALA A 37 15.09 -1.88 -0.83
C ALA A 37 15.21 -1.80 0.71
N VAL A 38 14.33 -2.46 1.44
CA VAL A 38 14.44 -2.56 2.90
C VAL A 38 15.71 -3.31 3.29
N GLU A 39 15.98 -4.44 2.65
CA GLU A 39 17.16 -5.26 2.90
C GLU A 39 18.46 -4.51 2.59
N ALA A 40 18.44 -3.67 1.56
CA ALA A 40 19.59 -2.86 1.18
C ALA A 40 19.73 -1.57 1.98
N GLY A 41 18.84 -1.29 2.93
CA GLY A 41 18.89 -0.08 3.74
C GLY A 41 18.39 1.18 3.03
N GLU A 42 17.76 1.04 1.87
CA GLU A 42 17.18 2.17 1.14
C GLU A 42 15.86 2.62 1.74
N ILE A 43 15.15 1.72 2.40
CA ILE A 43 13.89 1.98 3.07
C ILE A 43 14.03 1.57 4.53
N ARG A 44 13.69 2.47 5.45
CA ARG A 44 13.57 2.12 6.86
C ARG A 44 12.24 1.39 7.08
N PRO A 45 12.19 0.41 8.00
CA PRO A 45 10.93 -0.27 8.31
C PRO A 45 9.85 0.72 8.72
N LEU A 46 8.60 0.39 8.38
CA LEU A 46 7.46 1.25 8.67
C LEU A 46 7.36 1.63 10.16
N ALA A 47 7.63 0.68 11.06
CA ALA A 47 7.58 0.93 12.49
C ALA A 47 8.55 2.03 12.90
N ASP A 48 9.76 2.04 12.33
CA ASP A 48 10.76 3.07 12.62
C ASP A 48 10.32 4.44 12.12
N ILE A 49 9.76 4.48 10.91
CA ILE A 49 9.25 5.72 10.32
C ILE A 49 8.08 6.26 11.14
N LEU A 50 7.15 5.40 11.54
CA LEU A 50 6.02 5.81 12.38
C LEU A 50 6.50 6.41 13.70
N ASN A 51 7.46 5.79 14.35
CA ASN A 51 8.04 6.32 15.59
C ASN A 51 8.70 7.69 15.38
N ALA A 52 9.35 7.88 14.24
CA ALA A 52 10.02 9.13 13.93
C ALA A 52 9.05 10.28 13.68
N VAL A 53 7.87 10.00 13.08
CA VAL A 53 6.97 11.05 12.62
C VAL A 53 5.71 11.21 13.49
N LYS A 54 5.40 10.29 14.39
CA LYS A 54 4.13 10.30 15.12
C LYS A 54 3.83 11.60 15.85
N SER A 55 4.84 12.28 16.35
CA SER A 55 4.67 13.57 17.03
C SER A 55 4.44 14.74 16.06
N LYS A 56 4.71 14.53 14.78
CA LYS A 56 4.58 15.54 13.73
C LYS A 56 3.27 15.41 12.95
N LEU A 57 2.52 14.33 13.17
CA LEU A 57 1.28 14.09 12.46
C LEU A 57 0.11 14.83 13.13
N PRO A 58 -0.84 15.36 12.35
CA PRO A 58 -1.96 16.13 12.90
C PRO A 58 -3.06 15.27 13.52
N GLY A 59 -2.97 13.95 13.43
CA GLY A 59 -4.00 13.05 13.95
C GLY A 59 -3.60 11.60 13.81
N ASP A 60 -4.58 10.73 13.63
CA ASP A 60 -4.39 9.29 13.59
C ASP A 60 -4.16 8.79 12.17
N VAL A 61 -3.22 7.86 12.03
CA VAL A 61 -2.93 7.23 10.73
C VAL A 61 -4.02 6.22 10.42
N VAL A 62 -4.70 6.40 9.29
CA VAL A 62 -5.77 5.50 8.83
C VAL A 62 -5.39 4.73 7.58
N GLY A 63 -4.26 5.04 6.99
CA GLY A 63 -3.76 4.33 5.83
C GLY A 63 -2.29 4.63 5.57
N VAL A 64 -1.60 3.68 4.97
CA VAL A 64 -0.19 3.81 4.61
C VAL A 64 0.03 3.21 3.22
N LYS A 65 0.85 3.89 2.45
CA LYS A 65 1.21 3.45 1.11
C LYS A 65 2.69 3.71 0.89
N LEU A 66 3.37 2.79 0.25
CA LEU A 66 4.77 2.95 -0.13
C LEU A 66 4.84 3.17 -1.62
N GLU A 67 5.43 4.27 -2.04
CA GLU A 67 5.55 4.65 -3.44
C GLU A 67 6.99 4.99 -3.80
N ARG A 68 7.30 4.90 -5.09
CA ARG A 68 8.56 5.37 -5.61
C ARG A 68 8.28 6.57 -6.52
N GLU A 69 8.85 7.73 -6.17
CA GLU A 69 8.72 8.95 -6.97
C GLU A 69 10.11 9.40 -7.40
N ALA A 70 10.35 9.49 -8.70
CA ALA A 70 11.64 9.92 -9.27
C ALA A 70 12.82 9.14 -8.66
N GLY A 71 12.64 7.85 -8.45
CA GLY A 71 13.68 6.98 -7.89
C GLY A 71 13.82 7.01 -6.37
N VAL A 72 13.03 7.82 -5.69
CA VAL A 72 13.06 7.94 -4.23
C VAL A 72 11.86 7.23 -3.61
N TRP A 73 12.11 6.44 -2.58
CA TRP A 73 11.03 5.75 -1.86
C TRP A 73 10.38 6.69 -0.87
N ILE A 74 9.04 6.75 -0.92
CA ILE A 74 8.22 7.64 -0.10
C ILE A 74 7.11 6.82 0.57
N TYR A 75 6.93 7.04 1.89
CA TYR A 75 5.73 6.59 2.59
C TYR A 75 4.68 7.68 2.51
N GLU A 76 3.50 7.32 2.06
CA GLU A 76 2.35 8.22 2.04
C GLU A 76 1.42 7.80 3.17
N PHE A 77 1.24 8.68 4.14
CA PHE A 77 0.33 8.45 5.25
C PHE A 77 -0.97 9.20 5.04
N ARG A 78 -2.06 8.52 5.27
CA ARG A 78 -3.37 9.15 5.35
C ARG A 78 -3.71 9.31 6.82
N VAL A 79 -4.01 10.53 7.21
CA VAL A 79 -4.18 10.92 8.61
C VAL A 79 -5.50 11.66 8.76
N ILE A 80 -6.28 11.29 9.77
CA ILE A 80 -7.51 12.00 10.10
C ILE A 80 -7.31 12.72 11.43
N ASP A 81 -7.58 14.03 11.46
CA ASP A 81 -7.47 14.82 12.67
C ASP A 81 -8.74 14.73 13.53
N ASP A 82 -8.75 15.41 14.67
CA ASP A 82 -9.86 15.40 15.60
C ASP A 82 -11.13 16.07 15.05
N LYS A 83 -11.01 16.82 13.97
CA LYS A 83 -12.14 17.46 13.28
C LYS A 83 -12.63 16.66 12.09
N GLY A 84 -12.08 15.46 11.86
CA GLY A 84 -12.46 14.61 10.75
C GLY A 84 -11.86 15.01 9.41
N ARG A 85 -10.85 15.89 9.39
CA ARG A 85 -10.19 16.30 8.16
C ARG A 85 -9.14 15.27 7.77
N LEU A 86 -9.08 14.97 6.48
CA LEU A 86 -8.14 14.00 5.92
C LEU A 86 -6.91 14.72 5.37
N PHE A 87 -5.75 14.28 5.80
CA PHE A 87 -4.46 14.76 5.31
C PHE A 87 -3.70 13.65 4.62
N GLU A 88 -2.95 14.02 3.61
CA GLU A 88 -2.02 13.13 2.93
C GLU A 88 -0.62 13.66 3.21
N ILE A 89 0.21 12.84 3.83
CA ILE A 89 1.54 13.25 4.30
C ILE A 89 2.59 12.35 3.67
N HIS A 90 3.51 12.95 2.95
CA HIS A 90 4.60 12.26 2.29
C HIS A 90 5.85 12.33 3.14
N VAL A 91 6.43 11.19 3.42
CA VAL A 91 7.61 11.05 4.28
C VAL A 91 8.68 10.29 3.51
N ASP A 92 9.89 10.82 3.50
CA ASP A 92 11.03 10.12 2.91
C ASP A 92 11.24 8.80 3.65
N ALA A 93 11.23 7.70 2.91
CA ALA A 93 11.31 6.36 3.50
C ALA A 93 12.71 6.03 4.03
N ARG A 94 13.71 6.80 3.66
CA ARG A 94 15.10 6.61 4.12
C ARG A 94 15.43 7.44 5.33
N SER A 95 15.10 8.73 5.31
CA SER A 95 15.42 9.68 6.37
C SER A 95 14.36 9.80 7.45
N GLY A 96 13.09 9.54 7.09
CA GLY A 96 11.96 9.79 7.97
C GLY A 96 11.54 11.25 8.01
N GLU A 97 12.03 12.07 7.09
CA GLU A 97 11.66 13.49 7.03
C GLU A 97 10.31 13.67 6.33
N VAL A 98 9.48 14.53 6.90
CA VAL A 98 8.22 14.91 6.28
C VAL A 98 8.51 15.86 5.12
N GLU A 99 8.22 15.43 3.91
CA GLU A 99 8.47 16.24 2.71
C GLU A 99 7.31 17.12 2.36
N ARG A 100 6.09 16.62 2.54
CA ARG A 100 4.90 17.33 2.13
C ARG A 100 3.71 16.89 2.96
N ALA A 101 2.90 17.85 3.40
CA ALA A 101 1.66 17.59 4.10
C ALA A 101 0.55 18.40 3.43
N ARG A 102 -0.51 17.74 3.04
CA ARG A 102 -1.59 18.38 2.29
C ARG A 102 -2.95 17.88 2.77
N GLU A 103 -3.87 18.82 3.00
CA GLU A 103 -5.26 18.48 3.28
C GLU A 103 -5.96 18.04 1.99
N LYS A 104 -6.74 17.00 2.10
CA LYS A 104 -7.52 16.48 0.98
C LYS A 104 -8.95 17.00 0.93
#